data_7916efd638a8074b3293c6e4d59fb5e1
#
_entry.id   7916efd638a8074b3293c6e4d59fb5e1
#
_cell.length_a   1.000
_cell.length_b   1.000
_cell.length_c   1.000
_cell.angle_alpha   90.00
_cell.angle_beta   90.00
_cell.angle_gamma   90.00
#
_symmetry.space_group_name_H-M   'P 1'
#
loop_
_entity.id
_entity.type
_entity.pdbx_description
1 polymer ?
#
loop_
_entity_poly.entity_id
_entity_poly.type
_entity_poly.pdbx_seq_one_letter_code
_entity_poly.pdbx_strand_id
1 'polypeptide(L)'
;MQIINTKQELVKQMAACVRQGKTIGFVPTMGALHAGHASLVKQACAENEVCVVSVFVNPTQFNNKEDLLKYPRNLTKDAELLADLGVHFVFAPTPDEMYSQEEMDLQFSFDFAGLDQVMEGKMRPGHFNGVVQVVSRLFDLVHPNNAYFGEKDFQQLAIIHHMVERSSLSDRYTGLHIVDCPIVREASGLAMSSRNERLSEQEKQTAVAISQTLFASLQWAKTASVKEVQQRVIDTINAVDGLEVEYYEIVDKNTLQPTNNWENAVGCVTVYCGPVRLIDNIRY
;
A
#
# COMPACT_ATOMS: atom_id res chain seq x y z
N MET A 1 13.66 -5.88 20.13
CA MET A 1 12.35 -5.46 19.60
C MET A 1 11.29 -5.56 20.70
N GLN A 2 10.42 -4.56 20.83
CA GLN A 2 9.29 -4.57 21.78
C GLN A 2 7.97 -4.59 20.99
N ILE A 3 7.03 -5.48 21.36
CA ILE A 3 5.67 -5.49 20.84
C ILE A 3 4.79 -4.66 21.77
N ILE A 4 4.05 -3.71 21.22
CA ILE A 4 3.18 -2.77 21.92
C ILE A 4 1.76 -2.95 21.40
N ASN A 5 0.80 -3.13 22.30
CA ASN A 5 -0.60 -3.37 21.94
C ASN A 5 -1.51 -2.18 22.28
N THR A 6 -1.03 -1.20 23.06
CA THR A 6 -1.84 -0.05 23.47
C THR A 6 -1.30 1.27 22.96
N LYS A 7 -2.21 2.19 22.61
CA LYS A 7 -1.87 3.57 22.20
C LYS A 7 -1.06 4.30 23.28
N GLN A 8 -1.45 4.12 24.55
CA GLN A 8 -0.79 4.79 25.67
C GLN A 8 0.70 4.43 25.77
N GLU A 9 1.03 3.14 25.67
CA GLU A 9 2.41 2.70 25.74
C GLU A 9 3.20 3.13 24.49
N LEU A 10 2.59 3.08 23.31
CA LEU A 10 3.23 3.57 22.09
C LEU A 10 3.59 5.06 22.19
N VAL A 11 2.64 5.91 22.55
CA VAL A 11 2.86 7.35 22.72
C VAL A 11 3.97 7.63 23.76
N LYS A 12 3.98 6.89 24.86
CA LYS A 12 5.03 7.02 25.88
C LYS A 12 6.42 6.70 25.32
N GLN A 13 6.57 5.62 24.54
CA GLN A 13 7.83 5.23 23.91
C GLN A 13 8.26 6.24 22.85
N MET A 14 7.35 6.67 21.97
CA MET A 14 7.65 7.66 20.93
C MET A 14 8.05 9.01 21.55
N ALA A 15 7.35 9.48 22.58
CA ALA A 15 7.73 10.69 23.30
C ALA A 15 9.12 10.59 23.95
N ALA A 16 9.53 9.41 24.38
CA ALA A 16 10.89 9.20 24.89
C ALA A 16 11.95 9.30 23.78
N CYS A 17 11.68 8.74 22.60
CA CYS A 17 12.55 8.83 21.42
C CYS A 17 12.70 10.29 20.96
N VAL A 18 11.58 11.01 20.82
CA VAL A 18 11.57 12.43 20.42
C VAL A 18 12.37 13.30 21.41
N ARG A 19 12.20 13.10 22.72
CA ARG A 19 12.99 13.84 23.73
C ARG A 19 14.50 13.56 23.65
N GLN A 20 14.90 12.41 23.11
CA GLN A 20 16.29 12.05 22.85
C GLN A 20 16.81 12.58 21.51
N GLY A 21 15.98 13.29 20.74
CA GLY A 21 16.32 13.81 19.42
C GLY A 21 16.46 12.74 18.33
N LYS A 22 15.95 11.52 18.56
CA LYS A 22 16.07 10.41 17.61
C LYS A 22 15.13 10.57 16.44
N THR A 23 15.62 10.23 15.24
CA THR A 23 14.79 10.09 14.04
C THR A 23 13.97 8.81 14.08
N ILE A 24 12.71 8.91 13.71
CA ILE A 24 11.75 7.80 13.72
C ILE A 24 11.32 7.48 12.28
N GLY A 25 11.63 6.26 11.82
CA GLY A 25 11.11 5.67 10.60
C GLY A 25 9.90 4.80 10.89
N PHE A 26 8.84 4.93 10.10
CA PHE A 26 7.60 4.21 10.29
C PHE A 26 7.18 3.42 9.05
N VAL A 27 6.79 2.16 9.23
CA VAL A 27 6.26 1.30 8.17
C VAL A 27 4.86 0.82 8.57
N PRO A 28 3.78 1.43 8.06
CA PRO A 28 2.43 0.95 8.32
C PRO A 28 2.14 -0.32 7.50
N THR A 29 1.71 -1.38 8.17
CA THR A 29 1.32 -2.64 7.54
C THR A 29 0.04 -3.23 8.14
N MET A 30 -0.56 -4.16 7.42
CA MET A 30 -1.67 -4.97 7.93
C MET A 30 -1.22 -6.35 8.43
N GLY A 31 0.08 -6.63 8.50
CA GLY A 31 0.61 -7.97 8.78
C GLY A 31 0.65 -8.87 7.56
N ALA A 32 0.81 -10.19 7.77
CA ALA A 32 1.11 -11.16 6.72
C ALA A 32 2.31 -10.71 5.88
N LEU A 33 3.41 -10.45 6.58
CA LEU A 33 4.58 -9.80 6.01
C LEU A 33 5.31 -10.73 5.04
N HIS A 34 5.79 -10.14 3.95
CA HIS A 34 6.57 -10.81 2.90
C HIS A 34 7.80 -9.95 2.54
N ALA A 35 8.64 -10.44 1.63
CA ALA A 35 9.89 -9.76 1.26
C ALA A 35 9.67 -8.32 0.74
N GLY A 36 8.51 -8.01 0.15
CA GLY A 36 8.12 -6.64 -0.18
C GLY A 36 8.06 -5.73 1.05
N HIS A 37 7.36 -6.16 2.11
CA HIS A 37 7.35 -5.42 3.38
C HIS A 37 8.74 -5.38 4.03
N ALA A 38 9.48 -6.48 3.96
CA ALA A 38 10.84 -6.54 4.50
C ALA A 38 11.78 -5.52 3.84
N SER A 39 11.61 -5.20 2.56
CA SER A 39 12.42 -4.17 1.88
C SER A 39 12.16 -2.77 2.44
N LEU A 40 10.87 -2.41 2.69
CA LEU A 40 10.50 -1.15 3.33
C LEU A 40 11.11 -1.04 4.74
N VAL A 41 10.98 -2.11 5.53
CA VAL A 41 11.49 -2.17 6.89
C VAL A 41 13.02 -2.05 6.92
N LYS A 42 13.74 -2.73 6.02
CA LYS A 42 15.19 -2.60 5.90
C LYS A 42 15.62 -1.17 5.62
N GLN A 43 14.93 -0.50 4.69
CA GLN A 43 15.21 0.89 4.37
C GLN A 43 14.92 1.80 5.57
N ALA A 44 13.77 1.62 6.23
CA ALA A 44 13.41 2.39 7.43
C ALA A 44 14.43 2.21 8.58
N CYS A 45 14.91 0.99 8.82
CA CYS A 45 15.93 0.72 9.84
C CYS A 45 17.31 1.29 9.47
N ALA A 46 17.65 1.38 8.18
CA ALA A 46 18.92 1.92 7.73
C ALA A 46 18.97 3.45 7.76
N GLU A 47 17.85 4.12 7.56
CA GLU A 47 17.76 5.57 7.43
C GLU A 47 17.36 6.28 8.73
N ASN A 48 16.94 5.55 9.77
CA ASN A 48 16.46 6.13 11.03
C ASN A 48 17.06 5.44 12.25
N GLU A 49 17.18 6.20 13.35
CA GLU A 49 17.67 5.68 14.61
C GLU A 49 16.66 4.79 15.34
N VAL A 50 15.38 4.97 15.05
CA VAL A 50 14.28 4.16 15.58
C VAL A 50 13.37 3.73 14.42
N CYS A 51 13.16 2.43 14.30
CA CYS A 51 12.22 1.86 13.32
C CYS A 51 10.99 1.32 14.05
N VAL A 52 9.81 1.78 13.63
CA VAL A 52 8.50 1.36 14.12
C VAL A 52 7.72 0.72 12.97
N VAL A 53 7.11 -0.43 13.23
CA VAL A 53 6.22 -1.09 12.25
C VAL A 53 4.87 -1.30 12.91
N SER A 54 3.78 -0.93 12.23
CA SER A 54 2.45 -1.36 12.68
C SER A 54 2.03 -2.65 12.00
N VAL A 55 1.37 -3.52 12.76
CA VAL A 55 0.73 -4.76 12.28
C VAL A 55 -0.73 -4.68 12.69
N PHE A 56 -1.56 -4.06 11.83
CA PHE A 56 -2.97 -3.80 12.15
C PHE A 56 -3.87 -3.98 10.94
N VAL A 57 -4.73 -4.99 10.98
CA VAL A 57 -5.76 -5.22 9.96
C VAL A 57 -6.91 -4.25 10.23
N ASN A 58 -6.92 -3.14 9.51
CA ASN A 58 -7.89 -2.06 9.69
C ASN A 58 -9.26 -2.44 9.09
N PRO A 59 -10.32 -2.62 9.91
CA PRO A 59 -11.63 -3.03 9.40
C PRO A 59 -12.29 -1.97 8.52
N THR A 60 -12.03 -0.68 8.75
CA THR A 60 -12.73 0.42 8.08
C THR A 60 -12.37 0.58 6.60
N GLN A 61 -11.26 -0.02 6.14
CA GLN A 61 -10.84 0.02 4.74
C GLN A 61 -11.32 -1.18 3.90
N PHE A 62 -12.03 -2.14 4.49
CA PHE A 62 -12.54 -3.32 3.79
C PHE A 62 -13.99 -3.13 3.36
N ASN A 63 -14.23 -3.10 2.06
CA ASN A 63 -15.59 -3.09 1.49
C ASN A 63 -16.26 -4.46 1.54
N ASN A 64 -15.45 -5.54 1.53
CA ASN A 64 -15.91 -6.92 1.56
C ASN A 64 -15.58 -7.56 2.90
N LYS A 65 -16.63 -7.95 3.64
CA LYS A 65 -16.48 -8.62 4.94
C LYS A 65 -15.76 -9.97 4.83
N GLU A 66 -15.93 -10.69 3.73
CA GLU A 66 -15.23 -11.96 3.51
C GLU A 66 -13.72 -11.75 3.31
N ASP A 67 -13.32 -10.69 2.61
CA ASP A 67 -11.89 -10.36 2.43
C ASP A 67 -11.25 -10.01 3.78
N LEU A 68 -11.97 -9.25 4.63
CA LEU A 68 -11.54 -8.96 6.01
C LEU A 68 -11.38 -10.23 6.85
N LEU A 69 -12.34 -11.17 6.77
CA LEU A 69 -12.30 -12.42 7.53
C LEU A 69 -11.18 -13.35 7.05
N LYS A 70 -10.96 -13.42 5.73
CA LYS A 70 -9.95 -14.27 5.10
C LYS A 70 -8.57 -13.62 5.05
N TYR A 71 -8.43 -12.35 5.49
CA TYR A 71 -7.14 -11.67 5.49
C TYR A 71 -6.17 -12.40 6.43
N PRO A 72 -4.99 -12.83 5.96
CA PRO A 72 -4.08 -13.64 6.76
C PRO A 72 -3.54 -12.86 7.97
N ARG A 73 -3.47 -13.52 9.11
CA ARG A 73 -2.98 -12.97 10.39
C ARG A 73 -2.05 -13.97 11.06
N ASN A 74 -0.81 -13.59 11.24
CA ASN A 74 0.16 -14.39 11.99
C ASN A 74 1.19 -13.47 12.65
N LEU A 75 0.81 -12.84 13.76
CA LEU A 75 1.67 -11.90 14.46
C LEU A 75 3.00 -12.52 14.92
N THR A 76 3.00 -13.80 15.27
CA THR A 76 4.24 -14.49 15.69
C THR A 76 5.25 -14.54 14.55
N LYS A 77 4.84 -14.99 13.36
CA LYS A 77 5.69 -15.04 12.17
C LYS A 77 6.13 -13.64 11.73
N ASP A 78 5.21 -12.67 11.77
CA ASP A 78 5.52 -11.28 11.46
C ASP A 78 6.56 -10.71 12.44
N ALA A 79 6.40 -10.97 13.74
CA ALA A 79 7.32 -10.51 14.76
C ALA A 79 8.72 -11.14 14.65
N GLU A 80 8.83 -12.41 14.32
CA GLU A 80 10.10 -13.08 14.05
C GLU A 80 10.85 -12.39 12.89
N LEU A 81 10.16 -12.18 11.76
CA LEU A 81 10.73 -11.48 10.62
C LEU A 81 11.19 -10.05 10.99
N LEU A 82 10.37 -9.30 11.73
CA LEU A 82 10.68 -7.93 12.12
C LEU A 82 11.84 -7.85 13.12
N ALA A 83 11.98 -8.83 13.99
CA ALA A 83 13.11 -8.93 14.92
C ALA A 83 14.44 -9.12 14.16
N ASP A 84 14.45 -10.02 13.18
CA ASP A 84 15.63 -10.28 12.33
C ASP A 84 16.04 -9.05 11.50
N LEU A 85 15.09 -8.17 11.18
CA LEU A 85 15.32 -6.93 10.44
C LEU A 85 15.80 -5.76 11.33
N GLY A 86 15.86 -5.93 12.64
CA GLY A 86 16.32 -4.89 13.56
C GLY A 86 15.26 -3.85 13.94
N VAL A 87 13.97 -4.16 13.80
CA VAL A 87 12.86 -3.28 14.22
C VAL A 87 12.92 -3.03 15.73
N HIS A 88 12.69 -1.79 16.15
CA HIS A 88 12.71 -1.41 17.56
C HIS A 88 11.35 -1.65 18.22
N PHE A 89 10.26 -1.21 17.56
CA PHE A 89 8.90 -1.31 18.08
C PHE A 89 7.95 -1.86 17.04
N VAL A 90 7.12 -2.81 17.46
CA VAL A 90 5.99 -3.31 16.67
C VAL A 90 4.71 -2.88 17.37
N PHE A 91 3.87 -2.11 16.69
CA PHE A 91 2.56 -1.72 17.19
C PHE A 91 1.49 -2.64 16.62
N ALA A 92 0.91 -3.48 17.49
CA ALA A 92 -0.08 -4.49 17.10
C ALA A 92 -1.37 -4.33 17.93
N PRO A 93 -2.15 -3.26 17.71
CA PRO A 93 -3.38 -3.00 18.47
C PRO A 93 -4.53 -3.88 17.99
N THR A 94 -5.57 -4.00 18.85
CA THR A 94 -6.88 -4.49 18.44
C THR A 94 -7.72 -3.35 17.80
N PRO A 95 -8.80 -3.68 17.07
CA PRO A 95 -9.74 -2.66 16.58
C PRO A 95 -10.29 -1.75 17.68
N ASP A 96 -10.67 -2.32 18.82
CA ASP A 96 -11.22 -1.57 19.97
C ASP A 96 -10.17 -0.66 20.64
N GLU A 97 -8.88 -1.00 20.54
CA GLU A 97 -7.80 -0.10 20.94
C GLU A 97 -7.63 1.06 19.96
N MET A 98 -7.78 0.80 18.65
CA MET A 98 -7.63 1.84 17.63
C MET A 98 -8.81 2.79 17.55
N TYR A 99 -10.02 2.30 17.68
CA TYR A 99 -11.26 3.06 17.48
C TYR A 99 -12.21 2.89 18.66
N SER A 100 -12.92 3.96 19.05
CA SER A 100 -14.15 3.82 19.84
C SER A 100 -15.29 3.29 18.94
N GLN A 101 -16.35 2.77 19.54
CA GLN A 101 -17.53 2.34 18.79
C GLN A 101 -18.13 3.49 17.97
N GLU A 102 -18.17 4.70 18.53
CA GLU A 102 -18.67 5.90 17.85
C GLU A 102 -17.84 6.23 16.61
N GLU A 103 -16.50 6.10 16.69
CA GLU A 103 -15.58 6.35 15.56
C GLU A 103 -15.71 5.29 14.47
N MET A 104 -16.06 4.06 14.82
CA MET A 104 -16.35 2.99 13.85
C MET A 104 -17.65 3.25 13.09
N ASP A 105 -18.65 3.83 13.78
CA ASP A 105 -19.98 4.11 13.22
C ASP A 105 -20.02 5.45 12.45
N LEU A 106 -19.10 6.38 12.76
CA LEU A 106 -18.98 7.65 12.05
C LEU A 106 -18.34 7.46 10.67
N GLN A 107 -18.99 8.01 9.66
CA GLN A 107 -18.43 8.06 8.32
C GLN A 107 -17.30 9.11 8.27
N PHE A 108 -16.06 8.63 8.33
CA PHE A 108 -14.90 9.50 8.11
C PHE A 108 -14.92 10.06 6.68
N SER A 109 -14.78 11.38 6.56
CA SER A 109 -14.76 12.06 5.26
C SER A 109 -13.45 12.83 5.11
N PHE A 110 -12.85 12.73 3.92
CA PHE A 110 -11.62 13.40 3.55
C PHE A 110 -11.75 13.95 2.12
N ASP A 111 -11.22 15.14 1.87
CA ASP A 111 -11.15 15.68 0.52
C ASP A 111 -9.95 15.12 -0.23
N PHE A 112 -10.22 14.22 -1.14
CA PHE A 112 -9.22 13.56 -1.98
C PHE A 112 -8.82 14.37 -3.22
N ALA A 113 -9.41 15.54 -3.46
CA ALA A 113 -9.22 16.33 -4.67
C ALA A 113 -9.44 15.50 -5.97
N GLY A 114 -10.33 14.51 -5.93
CA GLY A 114 -10.66 13.63 -7.06
C GLY A 114 -9.77 12.39 -7.21
N LEU A 115 -8.73 12.21 -6.38
CA LEU A 115 -7.83 11.06 -6.46
C LEU A 115 -8.53 9.72 -6.16
N ASP A 116 -9.66 9.73 -5.48
CA ASP A 116 -10.47 8.55 -5.13
C ASP A 116 -11.55 8.20 -6.18
N GLN A 117 -11.69 9.01 -7.25
CA GLN A 117 -12.74 8.86 -8.25
C GLN A 117 -12.37 7.90 -9.40
N VAL A 118 -11.17 7.37 -9.41
CA VAL A 118 -10.60 6.52 -10.47
C VAL A 118 -10.11 5.19 -9.89
N MET A 119 -9.82 4.22 -10.75
CA MET A 119 -9.15 2.95 -10.41
C MET A 119 -9.71 2.29 -9.12
N GLU A 120 -8.85 2.01 -8.12
CA GLU A 120 -9.24 1.39 -6.84
C GLU A 120 -10.33 2.18 -6.10
N GLY A 121 -10.25 3.51 -6.10
CA GLY A 121 -11.25 4.34 -5.43
C GLY A 121 -12.64 4.20 -6.04
N LYS A 122 -12.72 4.14 -7.36
CA LYS A 122 -13.96 3.90 -8.11
C LYS A 122 -14.51 2.48 -7.87
N MET A 123 -13.63 1.47 -7.87
CA MET A 123 -14.01 0.06 -7.72
C MET A 123 -14.29 -0.31 -6.25
N ARG A 124 -13.77 0.47 -5.31
CA ARG A 124 -13.88 0.23 -3.86
C ARG A 124 -14.34 1.49 -3.12
N PRO A 125 -15.59 1.94 -3.28
CA PRO A 125 -16.10 3.16 -2.65
C PRO A 125 -15.89 3.16 -1.13
N GLY A 126 -15.32 4.25 -0.58
CA GLY A 126 -15.02 4.38 0.85
C GLY A 126 -13.72 3.73 1.32
N HIS A 127 -13.06 2.91 0.50
CA HIS A 127 -11.79 2.28 0.86
C HIS A 127 -10.73 3.29 1.31
N PHE A 128 -10.52 4.34 0.55
CA PHE A 128 -9.50 5.34 0.86
C PHE A 128 -9.85 6.22 2.06
N ASN A 129 -11.14 6.40 2.39
CA ASN A 129 -11.53 7.01 3.66
C ASN A 129 -11.00 6.20 4.84
N GLY A 130 -11.14 4.87 4.80
CA GLY A 130 -10.58 3.98 5.82
C GLY A 130 -9.05 4.01 5.86
N VAL A 131 -8.38 4.11 4.70
CA VAL A 131 -6.91 4.21 4.63
C VAL A 131 -6.43 5.52 5.24
N VAL A 132 -6.99 6.67 4.86
CA VAL A 132 -6.61 7.97 5.43
C VAL A 132 -6.92 8.03 6.92
N GLN A 133 -8.06 7.49 7.35
CA GLN A 133 -8.44 7.41 8.76
C GLN A 133 -7.42 6.66 9.60
N VAL A 134 -6.97 5.48 9.16
CA VAL A 134 -6.00 4.69 9.93
C VAL A 134 -4.60 5.27 9.86
N VAL A 135 -4.15 5.72 8.68
CA VAL A 135 -2.79 6.25 8.51
C VAL A 135 -2.61 7.56 9.27
N SER A 136 -3.59 8.48 9.21
CA SER A 136 -3.54 9.72 9.99
C SER A 136 -3.45 9.43 11.49
N ARG A 137 -4.24 8.47 11.99
CA ARG A 137 -4.19 8.07 13.39
C ARG A 137 -2.85 7.45 13.78
N LEU A 138 -2.29 6.60 12.92
CA LEU A 138 -0.96 6.02 13.16
C LEU A 138 0.14 7.09 13.16
N PHE A 139 0.07 8.07 12.27
CA PHE A 139 1.01 9.19 12.26
C PHE A 139 0.91 10.03 13.54
N ASP A 140 -0.30 10.26 14.05
CA ASP A 140 -0.51 10.96 15.33
C ASP A 140 0.02 10.22 16.55
N LEU A 141 0.08 8.90 16.50
CA LEU A 141 0.59 8.07 17.59
C LEU A 141 2.11 7.91 17.54
N VAL A 142 2.66 7.80 16.31
CA VAL A 142 4.09 7.51 16.10
C VAL A 142 4.93 8.79 15.98
N HIS A 143 4.38 9.87 15.43
CA HIS A 143 5.09 11.10 15.07
C HIS A 143 6.38 10.84 14.27
N PRO A 144 6.29 10.13 13.12
CA PRO A 144 7.48 9.75 12.36
C PRO A 144 8.14 10.94 11.66
N ASN A 145 9.45 10.87 11.48
CA ASN A 145 10.18 11.76 10.56
C ASN A 145 10.04 11.27 9.11
N ASN A 146 10.09 9.94 8.93
CA ASN A 146 9.96 9.31 7.62
C ASN A 146 8.93 8.16 7.69
N ALA A 147 8.02 8.10 6.72
CA ALA A 147 7.05 7.00 6.59
C ALA A 147 7.19 6.31 5.23
N TYR A 148 7.32 4.99 5.22
CA TYR A 148 7.71 4.20 4.06
C TYR A 148 6.50 3.47 3.48
N PHE A 149 6.24 3.69 2.19
CA PHE A 149 5.12 3.09 1.46
C PHE A 149 5.60 2.47 0.15
N GLY A 150 5.03 1.32 -0.20
CA GLY A 150 5.36 0.65 -1.45
C GLY A 150 4.64 1.25 -2.65
N GLU A 151 5.38 1.50 -3.75
CA GLU A 151 4.83 1.96 -5.03
C GLU A 151 3.83 0.99 -5.65
N LYS A 152 3.80 -0.26 -5.20
CA LYS A 152 2.85 -1.26 -5.70
C LYS A 152 1.40 -0.80 -5.52
N ASP A 153 1.07 -0.21 -4.39
CA ASP A 153 -0.25 0.35 -4.09
C ASP A 153 -0.28 1.84 -4.50
N PHE A 154 -0.06 2.08 -5.80
CA PHE A 154 0.28 3.39 -6.37
C PHE A 154 -0.74 4.49 -6.04
N GLN A 155 -2.04 4.21 -6.18
CA GLN A 155 -3.08 5.19 -5.85
C GLN A 155 -3.12 5.48 -4.35
N GLN A 156 -2.89 4.48 -3.50
CA GLN A 156 -2.75 4.69 -2.05
C GLN A 156 -1.59 5.63 -1.74
N LEU A 157 -0.42 5.40 -2.36
CA LEU A 157 0.75 6.24 -2.19
C LEU A 157 0.47 7.70 -2.61
N ALA A 158 -0.18 7.92 -3.76
CA ALA A 158 -0.56 9.26 -4.21
C ALA A 158 -1.52 9.97 -3.24
N ILE A 159 -2.46 9.23 -2.65
CA ILE A 159 -3.39 9.75 -1.64
C ILE A 159 -2.66 10.11 -0.33
N ILE A 160 -1.68 9.30 0.09
CA ILE A 160 -0.89 9.61 1.29
C ILE A 160 -0.03 10.86 1.07
N HIS A 161 0.60 11.03 -0.10
CA HIS A 161 1.28 12.28 -0.46
C HIS A 161 0.31 13.47 -0.42
N HIS A 162 -0.88 13.34 -1.02
CA HIS A 162 -1.90 14.38 -0.96
C HIS A 162 -2.28 14.73 0.47
N MET A 163 -2.50 13.73 1.34
CA MET A 163 -2.83 13.93 2.74
C MET A 163 -1.77 14.74 3.49
N VAL A 164 -0.50 14.42 3.28
CA VAL A 164 0.62 15.02 4.02
C VAL A 164 1.03 16.38 3.46
N GLU A 165 0.94 16.58 2.15
CA GLU A 165 1.54 17.74 1.48
C GLU A 165 0.54 18.81 1.06
N ARG A 166 -0.72 18.44 0.75
CA ARG A 166 -1.66 19.32 0.02
C ARG A 166 -3.04 19.42 0.62
N SER A 167 -3.41 18.54 1.55
CA SER A 167 -4.74 18.55 2.15
C SER A 167 -4.85 19.54 3.32
N SER A 168 -6.04 19.65 3.89
CA SER A 168 -6.28 20.37 5.14
C SER A 168 -5.54 19.81 6.36
N LEU A 169 -4.94 18.62 6.23
CA LEU A 169 -4.13 17.98 7.27
C LEU A 169 -2.62 18.25 7.12
N SER A 170 -2.17 18.89 6.04
CA SER A 170 -0.75 19.09 5.75
C SER A 170 0.01 19.83 6.85
N ASP A 171 -0.58 20.84 7.44
CA ASP A 171 0.05 21.58 8.56
C ASP A 171 0.34 20.69 9.77
N ARG A 172 -0.48 19.65 9.98
CA ARG A 172 -0.33 18.68 11.06
C ARG A 172 0.90 17.77 10.88
N TYR A 173 1.30 17.57 9.64
CA TYR A 173 2.40 16.66 9.27
C TYR A 173 3.63 17.40 8.75
N THR A 174 3.79 18.67 9.11
CA THR A 174 4.99 19.43 8.77
C THR A 174 6.27 18.72 9.24
N GLY A 175 7.19 18.48 8.30
CA GLY A 175 8.46 17.78 8.57
C GLY A 175 8.37 16.25 8.47
N LEU A 176 7.19 15.67 8.19
CA LEU A 176 7.06 14.26 7.82
C LEU A 176 7.37 14.08 6.34
N HIS A 177 8.28 13.15 6.03
CA HIS A 177 8.62 12.76 4.66
C HIS A 177 8.00 11.40 4.32
N ILE A 178 7.26 11.32 3.21
CA ILE A 178 6.81 10.06 2.64
C ILE A 178 7.90 9.53 1.72
N VAL A 179 8.31 8.29 1.95
CA VAL A 179 9.37 7.61 1.19
C VAL A 179 8.72 6.56 0.29
N ASP A 180 8.85 6.78 -1.01
CA ASP A 180 8.38 5.86 -2.04
C ASP A 180 9.34 4.68 -2.17
N CYS A 181 8.87 3.46 -1.91
CA CYS A 181 9.70 2.26 -1.99
C CYS A 181 9.34 1.45 -3.24
N PRO A 182 10.33 1.05 -4.05
CA PRO A 182 10.09 0.33 -5.29
C PRO A 182 9.31 -0.98 -5.12
N ILE A 183 8.62 -1.40 -6.19
CA ILE A 183 7.92 -2.69 -6.21
C ILE A 183 8.93 -3.82 -6.11
N VAL A 184 8.77 -4.67 -5.11
CA VAL A 184 9.52 -5.93 -4.99
C VAL A 184 8.74 -7.04 -5.69
N ARG A 185 9.45 -7.81 -6.51
CA ARG A 185 8.88 -8.92 -7.26
C ARG A 185 9.51 -10.25 -6.83
N GLU A 186 8.77 -11.33 -6.99
CA GLU A 186 9.29 -12.68 -6.91
C GLU A 186 10.30 -12.92 -8.06
N ALA A 187 11.12 -13.97 -7.96
CA ALA A 187 12.05 -14.34 -9.04
C ALA A 187 11.33 -14.60 -10.38
N SER A 188 10.07 -14.98 -10.34
CA SER A 188 9.19 -15.15 -11.49
C SER A 188 8.79 -13.83 -12.16
N GLY A 189 8.93 -12.69 -11.47
CA GLY A 189 8.46 -11.37 -11.89
C GLY A 189 7.11 -10.95 -11.28
N LEU A 190 6.37 -11.86 -10.63
CA LEU A 190 5.10 -11.55 -9.98
C LEU A 190 5.32 -10.53 -8.86
N ALA A 191 4.52 -9.45 -8.82
CA ALA A 191 4.57 -8.47 -7.75
C ALA A 191 4.23 -9.11 -6.40
N MET A 192 5.04 -8.86 -5.37
CA MET A 192 4.81 -9.45 -4.05
C MET A 192 3.55 -8.90 -3.40
N SER A 193 2.72 -9.80 -2.90
CA SER A 193 1.47 -9.49 -2.21
C SER A 193 1.12 -10.57 -1.21
N SER A 194 0.56 -10.20 -0.05
CA SER A 194 0.01 -11.18 0.90
C SER A 194 -1.12 -12.02 0.28
N ARG A 195 -1.78 -11.50 -0.76
CA ARG A 195 -2.81 -12.25 -1.51
C ARG A 195 -2.24 -13.37 -2.37
N ASN A 196 -0.93 -13.36 -2.68
CA ASN A 196 -0.28 -14.45 -3.43
C ASN A 196 -0.31 -15.79 -2.66
N GLU A 197 -0.44 -15.75 -1.31
CA GLU A 197 -0.61 -16.97 -0.51
C GLU A 197 -1.93 -17.70 -0.78
N ARG A 198 -2.90 -17.03 -1.41
CA ARG A 198 -4.20 -17.61 -1.80
C ARG A 198 -4.19 -18.25 -3.19
N LEU A 199 -3.11 -18.09 -3.94
CA LEU A 199 -2.92 -18.67 -5.26
C LEU A 199 -2.30 -20.05 -5.14
N SER A 200 -2.80 -21.00 -5.93
CA SER A 200 -2.09 -22.26 -6.19
C SER A 200 -0.79 -22.01 -6.97
N GLU A 201 0.11 -22.94 -7.01
CA GLU A 201 1.37 -22.82 -7.77
C GLU A 201 1.11 -22.62 -9.27
N GLN A 202 0.05 -23.23 -9.82
CA GLN A 202 -0.35 -23.03 -11.22
C GLN A 202 -0.86 -21.59 -11.44
N GLU A 203 -1.68 -21.07 -10.54
CA GLU A 203 -2.19 -19.70 -10.63
C GLU A 203 -1.07 -18.67 -10.47
N LYS A 204 -0.07 -18.91 -9.60
CA LYS A 204 1.11 -18.05 -9.51
C LYS A 204 1.88 -17.99 -10.83
N GLN A 205 2.07 -19.14 -11.49
CA GLN A 205 2.72 -19.19 -12.80
C GLN A 205 1.92 -18.42 -13.86
N THR A 206 0.59 -18.58 -13.87
CA THR A 206 -0.32 -17.86 -14.77
C THR A 206 -0.27 -16.35 -14.50
N ALA A 207 -0.28 -15.93 -13.24
CA ALA A 207 -0.28 -14.52 -12.85
C ALA A 207 1.00 -13.77 -13.25
N VAL A 208 2.11 -14.47 -13.52
CA VAL A 208 3.36 -13.85 -14.03
C VAL A 208 3.13 -13.11 -15.36
N ALA A 209 2.18 -13.55 -16.18
CA ALA A 209 1.82 -12.88 -17.43
C ALA A 209 1.43 -11.41 -17.23
N ILE A 210 0.91 -11.03 -16.04
CA ILE A 210 0.56 -9.65 -15.72
C ILE A 210 1.81 -8.76 -15.81
N SER A 211 2.84 -9.05 -15.03
CA SER A 211 4.08 -8.27 -15.01
C SER A 211 4.83 -8.34 -16.35
N GLN A 212 4.85 -9.50 -17.00
CA GLN A 212 5.47 -9.64 -18.32
C GLN A 212 4.80 -8.74 -19.36
N THR A 213 3.47 -8.66 -19.35
CA THR A 213 2.72 -7.78 -20.24
C THR A 213 2.98 -6.31 -19.94
N LEU A 214 3.04 -5.93 -18.64
CA LEU A 214 3.38 -4.57 -18.24
C LEU A 214 4.79 -4.20 -18.72
N PHE A 215 5.79 -5.05 -18.55
CA PHE A 215 7.14 -4.78 -19.05
C PHE A 215 7.19 -4.72 -20.58
N ALA A 216 6.45 -5.58 -21.28
CA ALA A 216 6.36 -5.53 -22.73
C ALA A 216 5.73 -4.21 -23.23
N SER A 217 4.78 -3.66 -22.48
CA SER A 217 4.10 -2.41 -22.83
C SER A 217 5.03 -1.20 -22.91
N LEU A 218 6.15 -1.20 -22.19
CA LEU A 218 7.20 -0.17 -22.31
C LEU A 218 7.81 -0.09 -23.72
N GLN A 219 7.91 -1.23 -24.42
CA GLN A 219 8.39 -1.22 -25.80
C GLN A 219 7.28 -0.77 -26.77
N TRP A 220 6.04 -1.13 -26.50
CA TRP A 220 4.90 -0.70 -27.31
C TRP A 220 4.69 0.81 -27.24
N ALA A 221 4.88 1.40 -26.06
CA ALA A 221 4.78 2.84 -25.83
C ALA A 221 5.73 3.71 -26.70
N LYS A 222 6.82 3.13 -27.22
CA LYS A 222 7.75 3.84 -28.09
C LYS A 222 7.17 4.18 -29.45
N THR A 223 6.15 3.46 -29.91
CA THR A 223 5.61 3.58 -31.28
C THR A 223 4.11 3.67 -31.36
N ALA A 224 3.40 3.44 -30.24
CA ALA A 224 1.95 3.44 -30.18
C ALA A 224 1.43 4.55 -29.24
N SER A 225 0.20 4.96 -29.45
CA SER A 225 -0.51 5.89 -28.55
C SER A 225 -0.83 5.24 -27.20
N VAL A 226 -1.08 6.05 -26.19
CA VAL A 226 -1.51 5.58 -24.87
C VAL A 226 -2.73 4.66 -24.97
N LYS A 227 -3.73 5.04 -25.76
CA LYS A 227 -4.95 4.27 -25.95
C LYS A 227 -4.71 2.91 -26.61
N GLU A 228 -3.82 2.84 -27.59
CA GLU A 228 -3.47 1.59 -28.27
C GLU A 228 -2.72 0.64 -27.32
N VAL A 229 -1.78 1.19 -26.53
CA VAL A 229 -1.06 0.39 -25.51
C VAL A 229 -2.02 -0.10 -24.43
N GLN A 230 -2.93 0.76 -23.96
CA GLN A 230 -3.93 0.37 -22.96
C GLN A 230 -4.78 -0.80 -23.45
N GLN A 231 -5.33 -0.73 -24.65
CA GLN A 231 -6.13 -1.80 -25.20
C GLN A 231 -5.31 -3.07 -25.39
N ARG A 232 -4.08 -2.95 -25.92
CA ARG A 232 -3.19 -4.09 -26.14
C ARG A 232 -2.82 -4.81 -24.85
N VAL A 233 -2.60 -4.09 -23.75
CA VAL A 233 -2.33 -4.70 -22.43
C VAL A 233 -3.56 -5.50 -21.98
N ILE A 234 -4.76 -4.93 -22.05
CA ILE A 234 -6.00 -5.59 -21.67
C ILE A 234 -6.18 -6.87 -22.48
N ASP A 235 -6.09 -6.78 -23.80
CA ASP A 235 -6.29 -7.93 -24.70
C ASP A 235 -5.23 -9.02 -24.46
N THR A 236 -3.96 -8.63 -24.22
CA THR A 236 -2.89 -9.59 -23.99
C THR A 236 -3.08 -10.35 -22.68
N ILE A 237 -3.46 -9.66 -21.60
CA ILE A 237 -3.71 -10.32 -20.31
C ILE A 237 -4.98 -11.19 -20.39
N ASN A 238 -6.07 -10.70 -20.99
CA ASN A 238 -7.31 -11.47 -21.12
C ASN A 238 -7.21 -12.67 -22.07
N ALA A 239 -6.18 -12.72 -22.92
CA ALA A 239 -5.91 -13.89 -23.76
C ALA A 239 -5.29 -15.06 -22.96
N VAL A 240 -4.85 -14.82 -21.72
CA VAL A 240 -4.31 -15.86 -20.83
C VAL A 240 -5.43 -16.51 -20.05
N ASP A 241 -5.62 -17.81 -20.23
CA ASP A 241 -6.66 -18.57 -19.51
C ASP A 241 -6.48 -18.44 -17.98
N GLY A 242 -7.56 -18.13 -17.28
CA GLY A 242 -7.56 -17.91 -15.82
C GLY A 242 -7.24 -16.48 -15.38
N LEU A 243 -6.98 -15.54 -16.31
CA LEU A 243 -6.84 -14.11 -16.00
C LEU A 243 -8.01 -13.31 -16.58
N GLU A 244 -8.49 -12.33 -15.78
CA GLU A 244 -9.52 -11.38 -16.19
C GLU A 244 -9.16 -9.99 -15.70
N VAL A 245 -8.96 -9.05 -16.63
CA VAL A 245 -8.65 -7.65 -16.30
C VAL A 245 -9.91 -6.95 -15.80
N GLU A 246 -9.90 -6.49 -14.55
CA GLU A 246 -10.97 -5.64 -14.02
C GLU A 246 -10.84 -4.21 -14.57
N TYR A 247 -9.62 -3.68 -14.57
CA TYR A 247 -9.26 -2.45 -15.27
C TYR A 247 -7.76 -2.42 -15.58
N TYR A 248 -7.41 -1.67 -16.60
CA TYR A 248 -6.07 -1.15 -16.81
C TYR A 248 -6.20 0.30 -17.27
N GLU A 249 -5.66 1.20 -16.47
CA GLU A 249 -5.71 2.64 -16.74
C GLU A 249 -4.29 3.22 -16.81
N ILE A 250 -4.02 4.02 -17.83
CA ILE A 250 -2.78 4.80 -17.95
C ILE A 250 -3.11 6.23 -17.57
N VAL A 251 -2.52 6.67 -16.46
CA VAL A 251 -2.84 7.94 -15.80
C VAL A 251 -1.59 8.79 -15.63
N ASP A 252 -1.76 10.10 -15.47
CA ASP A 252 -0.70 10.99 -14.98
C ASP A 252 -0.44 10.70 -13.50
N LYS A 253 0.83 10.53 -13.13
CA LYS A 253 1.25 10.11 -11.78
C LYS A 253 0.86 11.09 -10.66
N ASN A 254 0.66 12.38 -10.98
CA ASN A 254 0.39 13.43 -9.98
C ASN A 254 -1.10 13.64 -9.76
N THR A 255 -1.91 13.51 -10.83
CA THR A 255 -3.35 13.79 -10.81
C THR A 255 -4.20 12.53 -10.80
N LEU A 256 -3.61 11.39 -11.16
CA LEU A 256 -4.29 10.10 -11.41
C LEU A 256 -5.39 10.18 -12.47
N GLN A 257 -5.44 11.29 -13.24
CA GLN A 257 -6.40 11.40 -14.33
C GLN A 257 -5.86 10.74 -15.59
N PRO A 258 -6.74 10.18 -16.45
CA PRO A 258 -6.32 9.61 -17.73
C PRO A 258 -5.47 10.58 -18.53
N THR A 259 -4.36 10.10 -19.09
CA THR A 259 -3.45 10.90 -19.90
C THR A 259 -3.32 10.36 -21.32
N ASN A 260 -3.02 11.23 -22.26
CA ASN A 260 -2.62 10.86 -23.62
C ASN A 260 -1.12 11.12 -23.88
N ASN A 261 -0.37 11.49 -22.84
CA ASN A 261 1.05 11.77 -22.88
C ASN A 261 1.81 10.72 -22.06
N TRP A 262 2.95 10.28 -22.56
CA TRP A 262 3.84 9.34 -21.88
C TRP A 262 4.65 9.98 -20.74
N GLU A 263 4.82 11.30 -20.80
CA GLU A 263 5.49 12.01 -19.73
C GLU A 263 4.70 11.88 -18.41
N ASN A 264 5.35 11.37 -17.40
CA ASN A 264 4.76 11.08 -16.08
C ASN A 264 3.61 10.05 -16.10
N ALA A 265 3.50 9.24 -17.15
CA ALA A 265 2.46 8.23 -17.24
C ALA A 265 2.76 7.01 -16.36
N VAL A 266 1.73 6.49 -15.71
CA VAL A 266 1.76 5.23 -14.96
C VAL A 266 0.59 4.37 -15.39
N GLY A 267 0.87 3.13 -15.77
CA GLY A 267 -0.16 2.13 -16.06
C GLY A 267 -0.47 1.33 -14.80
N CYS A 268 -1.69 1.42 -14.29
CA CYS A 268 -2.17 0.68 -13.13
C CYS A 268 -3.16 -0.40 -13.57
N VAL A 269 -2.92 -1.63 -13.14
CA VAL A 269 -3.72 -2.79 -13.51
C VAL A 269 -4.31 -3.48 -12.30
N THR A 270 -5.53 -3.96 -12.45
CA THR A 270 -6.13 -4.95 -11.57
C THR A 270 -6.62 -6.12 -12.38
N VAL A 271 -6.25 -7.32 -11.96
CA VAL A 271 -6.52 -8.58 -12.64
C VAL A 271 -7.05 -9.60 -11.65
N TYR A 272 -8.13 -10.27 -11.98
CA TYR A 272 -8.52 -11.48 -11.28
C TYR A 272 -7.72 -12.67 -11.83
N CYS A 273 -7.10 -13.43 -10.92
CA CYS A 273 -6.55 -14.75 -11.19
C CYS A 273 -7.38 -15.76 -10.40
N GLY A 274 -8.31 -16.43 -11.08
CA GLY A 274 -9.38 -17.15 -10.41
C GLY A 274 -10.13 -16.21 -9.44
N PRO A 275 -10.29 -16.58 -8.15
CA PRO A 275 -10.98 -15.74 -7.16
C PRO A 275 -10.08 -14.64 -6.53
N VAL A 276 -8.80 -14.57 -6.89
CA VAL A 276 -7.83 -13.69 -6.25
C VAL A 276 -7.63 -12.43 -7.08
N ARG A 277 -7.91 -11.28 -6.48
CA ARG A 277 -7.72 -9.96 -7.08
C ARG A 277 -6.29 -9.48 -6.87
N LEU A 278 -5.53 -9.30 -7.93
CA LEU A 278 -4.14 -8.88 -7.96
C LEU A 278 -4.02 -7.48 -8.54
N ILE A 279 -3.08 -6.70 -8.02
CA ILE A 279 -2.76 -5.37 -8.56
C ILE A 279 -1.27 -5.29 -8.89
N ASP A 280 -0.97 -4.50 -9.91
CA ASP A 280 0.40 -4.17 -10.30
C ASP A 280 0.40 -2.82 -11.03
N ASN A 281 1.58 -2.25 -11.25
CA ASN A 281 1.73 -1.04 -12.04
C ASN A 281 3.08 -0.96 -12.74
N ILE A 282 3.17 -0.03 -13.70
CA ILE A 282 4.38 0.25 -14.47
C ILE A 282 4.48 1.74 -14.76
N ARG A 283 5.67 2.32 -14.60
CA ARG A 283 5.98 3.71 -15.01
C ARG A 283 6.47 3.71 -16.47
N TYR A 284 5.94 4.61 -17.28
CA TYR A 284 6.33 4.82 -18.67
C TYR A 284 7.39 5.89 -18.83
#